data_dc9d447a348f75c0b93ed331b31e544d
#
_entry.id   dc9d447a348f75c0b93ed331b31e544d
#
_cell.length_a   1.000
_cell.length_b   1.000
_cell.length_c   1.000
_cell.angle_alpha   90.00
_cell.angle_beta   90.00
_cell.angle_gamma   90.00
#
_symmetry.space_group_name_H-M   'P 1'
#
loop_
_entity.id
_entity.type
_entity.pdbx_description
1 polymer ?
#
loop_
_entity_poly.entity_id
_entity_poly.type
_entity_poly.pdbx_seq_one_letter_code
_entity_poly.pdbx_strand_id
1 'polypeptide(L)'
;MNFKNPASYTGKNLFIFNDEGRLVKFTVGLNYSETKLSSDNQNSLASNTSFDYLGLNLPMGKFGFALGLIPYSSVGYKLESSNDINLIKYKYEGLGGVNKAFLGFAYQVSNNISIGFDAKYNFGNIQNSAIEFLYDDNNEPLDYQSKESNRSDLSGINFNFGLIYTANIFKEYTLHGSFAYSPSYDLGSINNRTFASVIFNSNTGLDFPINQIEVDLESLNLYKTDLVMPHRLNFGLGIGKSKKWFVGSEITAMNSSVFSNDLIDIENSKFEDSYLLSLGGFYIPDYASFNRFFDRVVYRSGIYFEQTGLNINDQSINEFGISVGFGIPAGGLFSNINTSFEFGKRGTKKANLVEENFTNIHISLSLNDRWFIKRKYN
;
A
#
# COMPACT_ATOMS: atom_id res chain seq x y z
N MET A 1 10.07 -0.04 -12.23
CA MET A 1 8.79 0.63 -12.53
C MET A 1 8.41 1.43 -11.30
N ASN A 2 8.00 2.67 -11.44
CA ASN A 2 7.54 3.50 -10.32
C ASN A 2 6.02 3.71 -10.47
N PHE A 3 5.23 3.08 -9.61
CA PHE A 3 3.76 3.15 -9.65
C PHE A 3 3.20 4.47 -9.10
N LYS A 4 4.03 5.29 -8.44
CA LYS A 4 3.63 6.61 -7.94
C LYS A 4 3.72 7.68 -9.03
N ASN A 5 4.63 7.53 -10.02
CA ASN A 5 4.85 8.52 -11.06
C ASN A 5 4.79 7.89 -12.47
N PRO A 6 3.69 8.11 -13.22
CA PRO A 6 3.50 7.50 -14.54
C PRO A 6 4.51 7.96 -15.59
N ALA A 7 5.17 9.12 -15.45
CA ALA A 7 6.23 9.56 -16.36
C ALA A 7 7.41 8.56 -16.43
N SER A 8 7.54 7.69 -15.43
CA SER A 8 8.57 6.64 -15.38
C SER A 8 8.36 5.53 -16.41
N TYR A 9 7.18 5.40 -17.00
CA TYR A 9 6.86 4.30 -17.92
C TYR A 9 7.59 4.42 -19.27
N THR A 10 8.11 5.59 -19.62
CA THR A 10 9.00 5.74 -20.78
C THR A 10 10.27 4.89 -20.69
N GLY A 11 10.68 4.54 -19.48
CA GLY A 11 11.88 3.74 -19.21
C GLY A 11 13.21 4.47 -19.42
N LYS A 12 13.23 5.70 -19.91
CA LYS A 12 14.48 6.42 -20.25
C LYS A 12 15.03 7.26 -19.09
N ASN A 13 14.19 7.92 -18.34
CA ASN A 13 14.60 8.86 -17.28
C ASN A 13 14.58 8.20 -15.90
N LEU A 14 14.81 6.89 -15.84
CA LEU A 14 15.01 6.16 -14.63
C LEU A 14 16.50 5.88 -14.44
N PHE A 15 16.93 5.84 -13.19
CA PHE A 15 18.21 5.23 -12.83
C PHE A 15 18.12 3.75 -13.20
N ILE A 16 18.55 3.44 -14.41
CA ILE A 16 18.57 2.09 -14.93
C ILE A 16 19.90 1.49 -14.54
N PHE A 17 19.88 0.29 -14.00
CA PHE A 17 21.09 -0.46 -13.67
C PHE A 17 21.94 -0.76 -14.90
N ASN A 18 21.32 -0.74 -16.09
CA ASN A 18 22.00 -0.89 -17.37
C ASN A 18 21.44 0.12 -18.39
N ASP A 19 22.29 0.70 -19.22
CA ASP A 19 21.93 1.59 -20.33
C ASP A 19 21.43 0.83 -21.57
N GLU A 20 21.16 -0.46 -21.44
CA GLU A 20 20.87 -1.33 -22.56
C GLU A 20 19.42 -1.27 -23.03
N GLY A 21 19.03 -0.11 -23.48
CA GLY A 21 17.77 0.06 -24.17
C GLY A 21 16.52 -0.02 -23.26
N ARG A 22 15.37 0.15 -23.87
CA ARG A 22 14.08 0.17 -23.18
C ARG A 22 13.55 -1.23 -23.10
N LEU A 23 13.83 -1.90 -22.01
CA LEU A 23 13.37 -3.26 -21.78
C LEU A 23 11.90 -3.27 -21.35
N VAL A 24 11.15 -4.21 -21.86
CA VAL A 24 9.86 -4.60 -21.29
C VAL A 24 10.13 -5.14 -19.90
N LYS A 25 9.34 -4.70 -18.93
CA LYS A 25 9.49 -5.11 -17.53
C LYS A 25 8.20 -5.74 -17.04
N PHE A 26 8.28 -7.00 -16.65
CA PHE A 26 7.27 -7.65 -15.86
C PHE A 26 7.78 -7.71 -14.41
N THR A 27 6.95 -7.30 -13.45
CA THR A 27 7.34 -7.30 -12.05
C THR A 27 6.20 -7.77 -11.16
N VAL A 28 6.54 -8.57 -10.16
CA VAL A 28 5.62 -9.07 -9.14
C VAL A 28 6.30 -8.95 -7.79
N GLY A 29 5.55 -8.56 -6.77
CA GLY A 29 6.01 -8.42 -5.39
C GLY A 29 5.08 -9.08 -4.40
N LEU A 30 5.67 -9.66 -3.36
CA LEU A 30 5.01 -10.27 -2.21
C LEU A 30 5.58 -9.68 -0.94
N ASN A 31 4.76 -9.56 0.09
CA ASN A 31 5.16 -9.09 1.41
C ASN A 31 4.71 -10.10 2.48
N TYR A 32 5.60 -10.35 3.44
CA TYR A 32 5.28 -10.96 4.73
C TYR A 32 5.50 -9.91 5.81
N SER A 33 4.49 -9.70 6.63
CA SER A 33 4.52 -8.76 7.76
C SER A 33 4.29 -9.48 9.06
N GLU A 34 5.13 -9.20 10.05
CA GLU A 34 4.93 -9.58 11.45
C GLU A 34 4.84 -8.29 12.27
N THR A 35 3.76 -8.13 13.03
CA THR A 35 3.48 -6.93 13.82
C THR A 35 3.24 -7.30 15.26
N LYS A 36 4.05 -6.74 16.15
CA LYS A 36 3.82 -6.78 17.59
C LYS A 36 2.95 -5.59 17.99
N LEU A 37 1.73 -5.88 18.41
CA LEU A 37 0.79 -4.93 18.96
C LEU A 37 1.04 -4.80 20.46
N SER A 38 1.17 -3.60 20.98
CA SER A 38 1.46 -3.35 22.40
C SER A 38 0.55 -2.23 22.93
N SER A 39 -0.22 -2.53 23.95
CA SER A 39 -0.93 -1.57 24.79
C SER A 39 -0.26 -1.46 26.16
N ASP A 40 -0.80 -0.67 27.08
CA ASP A 40 -0.27 -0.57 28.44
C ASP A 40 -0.37 -1.91 29.20
N ASN A 41 -1.39 -2.72 28.93
CA ASN A 41 -1.70 -3.92 29.70
C ASN A 41 -1.48 -5.23 28.94
N GLN A 42 -1.39 -5.20 27.61
CA GLN A 42 -1.37 -6.40 26.78
C GLN A 42 -0.41 -6.27 25.59
N ASN A 43 0.09 -7.44 25.16
CA ASN A 43 0.84 -7.55 23.92
C ASN A 43 0.24 -8.70 23.10
N SER A 44 0.16 -8.49 21.79
CA SER A 44 -0.27 -9.51 20.84
C SER A 44 0.66 -9.52 19.63
N LEU A 45 0.73 -10.64 18.93
CA LEU A 45 1.48 -10.79 17.69
C LEU A 45 0.51 -11.10 16.56
N ALA A 46 0.61 -10.35 15.47
CA ALA A 46 -0.15 -10.57 14.24
C ALA A 46 0.80 -10.79 13.09
N SER A 47 0.46 -11.69 12.18
CA SER A 47 1.21 -11.90 10.94
C SER A 47 0.29 -11.93 9.73
N ASN A 48 0.78 -11.43 8.61
CA ASN A 48 0.04 -11.40 7.36
C ASN A 48 0.98 -11.63 6.18
N THR A 49 0.48 -12.32 5.16
CA THR A 49 1.15 -12.44 3.85
C THR A 49 0.26 -11.78 2.82
N SER A 50 0.81 -10.84 2.09
CA SER A 50 0.08 -10.07 1.09
C SER A 50 0.80 -10.05 -0.25
N PHE A 51 0.03 -9.81 -1.28
CA PHE A 51 0.51 -9.46 -2.61
C PHE A 51 0.74 -7.96 -2.65
N ASP A 52 1.93 -7.50 -3.09
CA ASP A 52 2.25 -6.07 -3.14
C ASP A 52 1.88 -5.42 -4.46
N TYR A 53 2.24 -6.06 -5.57
CA TYR A 53 1.95 -5.54 -6.90
C TYR A 53 2.21 -6.55 -8.01
N LEU A 54 1.52 -6.36 -9.11
CA LEU A 54 1.81 -6.94 -10.42
C LEU A 54 1.86 -5.82 -11.43
N GLY A 55 2.91 -5.75 -12.25
CA GLY A 55 3.05 -4.70 -13.25
C GLY A 55 3.76 -5.15 -14.50
N LEU A 56 3.28 -4.67 -15.63
CA LEU A 56 3.91 -4.78 -16.94
C LEU A 56 4.17 -3.38 -17.48
N ASN A 57 5.41 -3.11 -17.92
CA ASN A 57 5.80 -1.86 -18.56
C ASN A 57 6.38 -2.14 -19.95
N LEU A 58 5.83 -1.49 -20.96
CA LEU A 58 6.12 -1.64 -22.39
C LEU A 58 6.66 -0.31 -22.92
N PRO A 59 7.97 -0.03 -22.80
CA PRO A 59 8.55 1.17 -23.41
C PRO A 59 8.71 0.99 -24.93
N MET A 60 8.17 1.93 -25.72
CA MET A 60 8.15 1.89 -27.18
C MET A 60 8.60 3.23 -27.76
N GLY A 61 9.85 3.34 -28.18
CA GLY A 61 10.41 4.59 -28.73
C GLY A 61 10.33 5.73 -27.69
N LYS A 62 9.63 6.81 -27.97
CA LYS A 62 9.37 7.92 -27.04
C LYS A 62 8.18 7.66 -26.10
N PHE A 63 7.44 6.60 -26.33
CA PHE A 63 6.24 6.25 -25.57
C PHE A 63 6.53 5.15 -24.54
N GLY A 64 5.72 5.09 -23.51
CA GLY A 64 5.70 4.01 -22.55
C GLY A 64 4.26 3.69 -22.16
N PHE A 65 3.94 2.42 -22.14
CA PHE A 65 2.66 1.90 -21.67
C PHE A 65 2.89 1.06 -20.42
N ALA A 66 1.98 1.13 -19.48
CA ALA A 66 2.05 0.29 -18.30
C ALA A 66 0.67 -0.15 -17.89
N LEU A 67 0.58 -1.36 -17.35
CA LEU A 67 -0.64 -1.88 -16.74
C LEU A 67 -0.28 -2.75 -15.55
N GLY A 68 -1.23 -2.92 -14.66
CA GLY A 68 -1.00 -3.78 -13.49
C GLY A 68 -2.11 -3.71 -12.47
N LEU A 69 -1.84 -4.42 -11.37
CA LEU A 69 -2.72 -4.53 -10.22
C LEU A 69 -1.92 -4.22 -8.96
N ILE A 70 -2.48 -3.38 -8.09
CA ILE A 70 -1.85 -2.96 -6.83
C ILE A 70 -2.92 -3.00 -5.73
N PRO A 71 -2.75 -3.78 -4.66
CA PRO A 71 -3.57 -3.60 -3.47
C PRO A 71 -3.46 -2.17 -2.95
N TYR A 72 -4.58 -1.60 -2.56
CA TYR A 72 -4.62 -0.25 -2.01
C TYR A 72 -4.80 -0.24 -0.51
N SER A 73 -5.72 -1.05 -0.01
CA SER A 73 -5.93 -1.29 1.40
C SER A 73 -6.20 -2.77 1.65
N SER A 74 -5.91 -3.21 2.85
CA SER A 74 -6.23 -4.55 3.33
C SER A 74 -6.77 -4.44 4.75
N VAL A 75 -7.88 -5.11 5.00
CA VAL A 75 -8.49 -5.23 6.32
C VAL A 75 -8.46 -6.71 6.70
N GLY A 76 -7.92 -7.00 7.89
CA GLY A 76 -7.84 -8.37 8.40
C GLY A 76 -7.55 -8.33 9.90
N TYR A 77 -8.61 -8.23 10.73
CA TYR A 77 -8.46 -8.23 12.18
C TYR A 77 -9.50 -9.11 12.85
N LYS A 78 -9.11 -9.65 14.02
CA LYS A 78 -9.98 -10.31 14.98
C LYS A 78 -9.61 -9.80 16.35
N LEU A 79 -10.56 -9.15 17.01
CA LEU A 79 -10.37 -8.52 18.31
C LEU A 79 -11.42 -9.03 19.29
N GLU A 80 -11.04 -9.22 20.53
CA GLU A 80 -11.94 -9.59 21.63
C GLU A 80 -11.82 -8.56 22.75
N SER A 81 -12.95 -8.13 23.27
CA SER A 81 -13.04 -7.27 24.44
C SER A 81 -13.67 -8.06 25.57
N SER A 82 -13.03 -8.06 26.74
CA SER A 82 -13.53 -8.74 27.94
C SER A 82 -13.98 -7.73 28.97
N ASN A 83 -14.91 -8.17 29.86
CA ASN A 83 -15.32 -7.40 31.03
C ASN A 83 -14.33 -7.59 32.19
N ASP A 84 -14.59 -6.97 33.36
CA ASP A 84 -13.74 -6.98 34.54
C ASP A 84 -13.53 -8.40 35.15
N ILE A 85 -14.41 -9.34 34.81
CA ILE A 85 -14.32 -10.75 35.26
C ILE A 85 -13.81 -11.68 34.14
N ASN A 86 -13.18 -11.10 33.10
CA ASN A 86 -12.58 -11.82 31.96
C ASN A 86 -13.57 -12.59 31.07
N LEU A 87 -14.87 -12.29 31.13
CA LEU A 87 -15.82 -12.80 30.15
C LEU A 87 -15.75 -11.98 28.85
N ILE A 88 -15.77 -12.63 27.69
CA ILE A 88 -15.78 -11.95 26.38
C ILE A 88 -17.08 -11.14 26.27
N LYS A 89 -16.97 -9.83 26.10
CA LYS A 89 -18.13 -8.96 25.92
C LYS A 89 -18.40 -8.71 24.45
N TYR A 90 -17.37 -8.43 23.69
CA TYR A 90 -17.48 -8.18 22.26
C TYR A 90 -16.41 -8.94 21.49
N LYS A 91 -16.79 -9.41 20.30
CA LYS A 91 -15.87 -9.96 19.32
C LYS A 91 -16.05 -9.19 18.02
N TYR A 92 -14.96 -8.59 17.54
CA TYR A 92 -14.91 -7.81 16.31
C TYR A 92 -14.10 -8.53 15.26
N GLU A 93 -14.61 -8.58 14.04
CA GLU A 93 -13.91 -9.13 12.89
C GLU A 93 -14.03 -8.17 11.70
N GLY A 94 -12.90 -7.92 11.02
CA GLY A 94 -12.86 -7.15 9.81
C GLY A 94 -12.14 -7.91 8.71
N LEU A 95 -12.69 -7.90 7.50
CA LEU A 95 -12.17 -8.60 6.33
C LEU A 95 -12.28 -7.72 5.09
N GLY A 96 -11.40 -7.95 4.11
CA GLY A 96 -11.51 -7.35 2.80
C GLY A 96 -10.41 -6.37 2.44
N GLY A 97 -10.72 -5.46 1.53
CA GLY A 97 -9.77 -4.44 1.06
C GLY A 97 -10.14 -3.93 -0.33
N VAL A 98 -9.40 -2.93 -0.77
CA VAL A 98 -9.55 -2.29 -2.07
C VAL A 98 -8.31 -2.55 -2.91
N ASN A 99 -8.50 -2.91 -4.16
CA ASN A 99 -7.46 -3.11 -5.16
C ASN A 99 -7.54 -2.02 -6.22
N LYS A 100 -6.43 -1.73 -6.89
CA LYS A 100 -6.32 -0.80 -8.02
C LYS A 100 -5.79 -1.53 -9.25
N ALA A 101 -6.63 -1.65 -10.28
CA ALA A 101 -6.16 -1.98 -11.62
C ALA A 101 -5.82 -0.67 -12.34
N PHE A 102 -4.66 -0.57 -12.98
CA PHE A 102 -4.26 0.66 -13.64
C PHE A 102 -3.82 0.42 -15.09
N LEU A 103 -4.06 1.44 -15.90
CA LEU A 103 -3.54 1.57 -17.26
C LEU A 103 -2.86 2.94 -17.37
N GLY A 104 -1.59 2.94 -17.74
CA GLY A 104 -0.77 4.14 -17.81
C GLY A 104 -0.11 4.35 -19.15
N PHE A 105 0.06 5.63 -19.46
CA PHE A 105 0.73 6.11 -20.67
C PHE A 105 1.76 7.17 -20.29
N ALA A 106 2.90 7.13 -20.95
CA ALA A 106 3.97 8.13 -20.79
C ALA A 106 4.56 8.53 -22.12
N TYR A 107 5.04 9.77 -22.19
CA TYR A 107 5.68 10.33 -23.35
C TYR A 107 6.94 11.07 -22.97
N GLN A 108 8.01 10.78 -23.70
CA GLN A 108 9.28 11.49 -23.57
C GLN A 108 9.25 12.74 -24.46
N VAL A 109 9.00 13.90 -23.84
CA VAL A 109 8.91 15.20 -24.52
C VAL A 109 10.28 15.61 -25.07
N SER A 110 11.32 15.47 -24.25
CA SER A 110 12.70 15.78 -24.63
C SER A 110 13.67 14.74 -24.05
N ASN A 111 14.97 14.92 -24.30
CA ASN A 111 15.99 14.06 -23.69
C ASN A 111 16.00 14.14 -22.16
N ASN A 112 15.48 15.22 -21.60
CA ASN A 112 15.53 15.52 -20.18
C ASN A 112 14.16 15.41 -19.49
N ILE A 113 13.05 15.47 -20.25
CA ILE A 113 11.69 15.58 -19.69
C ILE A 113 10.83 14.43 -20.20
N SER A 114 10.19 13.76 -19.25
CA SER A 114 9.10 12.82 -19.51
C SER A 114 7.85 13.24 -18.74
N ILE A 115 6.70 13.08 -19.37
CA ILE A 115 5.38 13.25 -18.76
C ILE A 115 4.63 11.93 -18.81
N GLY A 116 3.67 11.77 -17.93
CA GLY A 116 2.87 10.55 -17.88
C GLY A 116 1.51 10.78 -17.24
N PHE A 117 0.64 9.87 -17.55
CA PHE A 117 -0.73 9.81 -17.05
C PHE A 117 -1.11 8.35 -16.81
N ASP A 118 -1.82 8.07 -15.75
CA ASP A 118 -2.49 6.79 -15.54
C ASP A 118 -3.93 6.96 -15.05
N ALA A 119 -4.78 6.02 -15.46
CA ALA A 119 -6.12 5.84 -14.93
C ALA A 119 -6.13 4.57 -14.08
N LYS A 120 -6.72 4.65 -12.89
CA LYS A 120 -6.81 3.56 -11.91
C LYS A 120 -8.27 3.27 -11.61
N TYR A 121 -8.69 2.03 -11.81
CA TYR A 121 -9.97 1.53 -11.37
C TYR A 121 -9.79 0.89 -10.00
N ASN A 122 -10.42 1.47 -8.98
CA ASN A 122 -10.44 0.96 -7.63
C ASN A 122 -11.65 0.04 -7.47
N PHE A 123 -11.48 -1.12 -6.86
CA PHE A 123 -12.56 -2.07 -6.62
C PHE A 123 -12.24 -2.96 -5.42
N GLY A 124 -13.28 -3.37 -4.73
CA GLY A 124 -13.15 -4.28 -3.60
C GLY A 124 -14.33 -4.18 -2.64
N ASN A 125 -14.22 -4.85 -1.52
CA ASN A 125 -15.19 -4.73 -0.45
C ASN A 125 -14.51 -4.75 0.91
N ILE A 126 -15.15 -4.11 1.87
CA ILE A 126 -14.78 -4.15 3.28
C ILE A 126 -15.99 -4.66 4.04
N GLN A 127 -15.75 -5.65 4.89
CA GLN A 127 -16.75 -6.24 5.76
C GLN A 127 -16.26 -6.13 7.19
N ASN A 128 -17.16 -5.73 8.08
CA ASN A 128 -16.90 -5.77 9.50
C ASN A 128 -18.11 -6.37 10.23
N SER A 129 -17.85 -7.04 11.33
CA SER A 129 -18.88 -7.58 12.18
C SER A 129 -18.51 -7.43 13.65
N ALA A 130 -19.53 -7.29 14.47
CA ALA A 130 -19.43 -7.27 15.91
C ALA A 130 -20.44 -8.27 16.49
N ILE A 131 -19.98 -9.15 17.38
CA ILE A 131 -20.83 -10.03 18.18
C ILE A 131 -20.78 -9.52 19.60
N GLU A 132 -21.95 -9.22 20.18
CA GLU A 132 -22.12 -8.94 21.59
C GLU A 132 -22.53 -10.21 22.32
N PHE A 133 -21.75 -10.59 23.32
CA PHE A 133 -22.00 -11.77 24.16
C PHE A 133 -22.84 -11.38 25.37
N LEU A 134 -23.98 -12.02 25.50
CA LEU A 134 -24.93 -11.87 26.59
C LEU A 134 -24.80 -13.04 27.53
N TYR A 135 -24.91 -12.78 28.82
CA TYR A 135 -24.74 -13.76 29.91
C TYR A 135 -25.96 -13.73 30.86
N ASP A 136 -26.23 -14.85 31.47
CA ASP A 136 -27.20 -14.94 32.55
C ASP A 136 -26.63 -14.46 33.91
N ASP A 137 -27.44 -14.51 34.95
CA ASP A 137 -27.04 -14.11 36.31
C ASP A 137 -25.92 -14.99 36.92
N ASN A 138 -25.66 -16.16 36.34
CA ASN A 138 -24.61 -17.10 36.75
C ASN A 138 -23.32 -16.93 35.92
N ASN A 139 -23.26 -15.94 35.02
CA ASN A 139 -22.22 -15.72 34.04
C ASN A 139 -22.09 -16.84 33.00
N GLU A 140 -23.15 -17.59 32.73
CA GLU A 140 -23.19 -18.54 31.61
C GLU A 140 -23.67 -17.81 30.34
N PRO A 141 -23.05 -18.06 29.18
CA PRO A 141 -23.45 -17.41 27.93
C PRO A 141 -24.87 -17.84 27.54
N LEU A 142 -25.70 -16.89 27.14
CA LEU A 142 -27.03 -17.19 26.58
C LEU A 142 -26.90 -17.98 25.29
N ASP A 143 -27.94 -18.77 24.96
CA ASP A 143 -27.97 -19.58 23.72
C ASP A 143 -27.84 -18.72 22.44
N TYR A 144 -28.34 -17.49 22.51
CA TYR A 144 -28.35 -16.54 21.40
C TYR A 144 -27.55 -15.29 21.74
N GLN A 145 -26.66 -14.94 20.81
CA GLN A 145 -25.87 -13.72 20.87
C GLN A 145 -26.34 -12.74 19.81
N SER A 146 -26.05 -11.45 19.99
CA SER A 146 -26.38 -10.41 19.01
C SER A 146 -25.22 -10.18 18.07
N LYS A 147 -25.47 -10.19 16.76
CA LYS A 147 -24.46 -9.88 15.73
C LYS A 147 -24.92 -8.72 14.86
N GLU A 148 -24.03 -7.74 14.69
CA GLU A 148 -24.11 -6.75 13.63
C GLU A 148 -23.08 -7.10 12.54
N SER A 149 -23.48 -6.97 11.28
CA SER A 149 -22.58 -7.14 10.14
C SER A 149 -22.79 -6.02 9.14
N ASN A 150 -21.70 -5.41 8.71
CA ASN A 150 -21.67 -4.35 7.71
C ASN A 150 -20.80 -4.79 6.53
N ARG A 151 -21.25 -4.49 5.32
CA ARG A 151 -20.52 -4.70 4.08
C ARG A 151 -20.61 -3.45 3.21
N SER A 152 -19.48 -3.00 2.72
CA SER A 152 -19.35 -1.91 1.77
C SER A 152 -18.63 -2.41 0.52
N ASP A 153 -19.32 -2.43 -0.61
CA ASP A 153 -18.74 -2.74 -1.92
C ASP A 153 -18.29 -1.44 -2.57
N LEU A 154 -16.98 -1.30 -2.77
CA LEU A 154 -16.31 -0.06 -3.14
C LEU A 154 -15.87 -0.08 -4.60
N SER A 155 -16.15 1.00 -5.34
CA SER A 155 -15.67 1.15 -6.71
C SER A 155 -15.51 2.62 -7.11
N GLY A 156 -14.52 2.91 -7.97
CA GLY A 156 -14.30 4.27 -8.47
C GLY A 156 -13.09 4.38 -9.38
N ILE A 157 -12.99 5.47 -10.09
CA ILE A 157 -11.86 5.75 -11.00
C ILE A 157 -11.11 6.97 -10.51
N ASN A 158 -9.80 6.88 -10.48
CA ASN A 158 -8.94 8.02 -10.23
C ASN A 158 -7.83 8.13 -11.27
N PHE A 159 -7.29 9.34 -11.38
CA PHE A 159 -6.25 9.68 -12.33
C PHE A 159 -4.99 10.11 -11.60
N ASN A 160 -3.85 9.93 -12.26
CA ASN A 160 -2.57 10.36 -11.74
C ASN A 160 -1.72 10.93 -12.89
N PHE A 161 -1.11 12.07 -12.67
CA PHE A 161 -0.26 12.79 -13.61
C PHE A 161 1.17 12.78 -13.09
N GLY A 162 2.12 12.65 -13.98
CA GLY A 162 3.53 12.59 -13.60
C GLY A 162 4.42 13.40 -14.52
N LEU A 163 5.50 13.92 -13.95
CA LEU A 163 6.58 14.58 -14.63
C LEU A 163 7.90 14.10 -14.03
N ILE A 164 8.87 13.81 -14.89
CA ILE A 164 10.25 13.51 -14.50
C ILE A 164 11.18 14.41 -15.33
N TYR A 165 12.08 15.08 -14.62
CA TYR A 165 13.18 15.83 -15.19
C TYR A 165 14.50 15.16 -14.85
N THR A 166 15.39 15.05 -15.83
CA THR A 166 16.71 14.41 -15.67
C THR A 166 17.76 15.29 -16.32
N ALA A 167 18.80 15.66 -15.59
CA ALA A 167 19.90 16.46 -16.09
C ALA A 167 21.25 15.83 -15.74
N ASN A 168 22.18 15.80 -16.71
CA ASN A 168 23.54 15.40 -16.44
C ASN A 168 24.32 16.59 -15.85
N ILE A 169 24.95 16.35 -14.70
CA ILE A 169 25.77 17.31 -13.99
C ILE A 169 27.21 16.76 -13.93
N PHE A 170 28.19 17.62 -14.19
CA PHE A 170 29.62 17.26 -14.08
C PHE A 170 30.01 16.01 -14.89
N LYS A 171 29.41 15.76 -16.06
CA LYS A 171 29.64 14.64 -16.99
C LYS A 171 29.32 13.24 -16.44
N GLU A 172 29.43 13.00 -15.15
CA GLU A 172 29.30 11.67 -14.55
C GLU A 172 28.04 11.49 -13.68
N TYR A 173 27.47 12.57 -13.20
CA TYR A 173 26.33 12.54 -12.29
C TYR A 173 25.04 12.93 -12.99
N THR A 174 23.96 12.32 -12.60
CA THR A 174 22.64 12.63 -13.09
C THR A 174 21.76 13.12 -11.94
N LEU A 175 21.20 14.30 -12.11
CA LEU A 175 20.16 14.85 -11.24
C LEU A 175 18.80 14.35 -11.73
N HIS A 176 17.95 13.94 -10.81
CA HIS A 176 16.58 13.56 -11.06
C HIS A 176 15.64 14.41 -10.23
N GLY A 177 14.69 15.04 -10.90
CA GLY A 177 13.54 15.67 -10.27
C GLY A 177 12.27 14.93 -10.68
N SER A 178 11.35 14.72 -9.77
CA SER A 178 10.06 14.09 -10.04
C SER A 178 8.92 14.85 -9.37
N PHE A 179 7.81 14.91 -10.08
CA PHE A 179 6.56 15.44 -9.59
C PHE A 179 5.43 14.52 -10.01
N ALA A 180 4.50 14.22 -9.10
CA ALA A 180 3.27 13.53 -9.43
C ALA A 180 2.09 14.14 -8.67
N TYR A 181 0.93 14.15 -9.32
CA TYR A 181 -0.31 14.70 -8.80
C TYR A 181 -1.48 13.76 -9.07
N SER A 182 -2.19 13.39 -8.02
CA SER A 182 -3.48 12.71 -8.08
C SER A 182 -4.55 13.66 -7.56
N PRO A 183 -5.52 14.08 -8.39
CA PRO A 183 -6.68 14.85 -7.92
C PRO A 183 -7.49 14.08 -6.87
N SER A 184 -8.28 14.80 -6.07
CA SER A 184 -9.34 14.20 -5.27
C SER A 184 -10.37 13.51 -6.16
N TYR A 185 -10.99 12.46 -5.63
CA TYR A 185 -12.01 11.69 -6.35
C TYR A 185 -12.94 11.01 -5.35
N ASP A 186 -14.14 10.68 -5.81
CA ASP A 186 -15.09 9.95 -5.01
C ASP A 186 -14.96 8.45 -5.27
N LEU A 187 -14.92 7.68 -4.20
CA LEU A 187 -14.98 6.23 -4.21
C LEU A 187 -16.39 5.82 -3.78
N GLY A 188 -17.22 5.45 -4.74
CA GLY A 188 -18.60 5.05 -4.50
C GLY A 188 -18.66 3.77 -3.67
N SER A 189 -19.57 3.72 -2.73
CA SER A 189 -19.84 2.60 -1.83
C SER A 189 -21.29 2.16 -1.91
N ILE A 190 -21.52 0.86 -2.10
CA ILE A 190 -22.82 0.22 -1.93
C ILE A 190 -22.80 -0.53 -0.61
N ASN A 191 -23.69 -0.16 0.30
CA ASN A 191 -23.64 -0.59 1.69
C ASN A 191 -24.78 -1.55 2.01
N ASN A 192 -24.50 -2.51 2.87
CA ASN A 192 -25.47 -3.41 3.47
C ASN A 192 -25.16 -3.55 4.96
N ARG A 193 -26.20 -3.49 5.80
CA ARG A 193 -26.13 -3.69 7.24
C ARG A 193 -27.17 -4.69 7.66
N THR A 194 -26.76 -5.67 8.48
CA THR A 194 -27.66 -6.69 9.01
C THR A 194 -27.46 -6.86 10.51
N PHE A 195 -28.56 -7.10 11.21
CA PHE A 195 -28.57 -7.58 12.59
C PHE A 195 -29.06 -9.02 12.61
N ALA A 196 -28.43 -9.84 13.42
CA ALA A 196 -28.80 -11.24 13.56
C ALA A 196 -28.72 -11.72 15.01
N SER A 197 -29.63 -12.64 15.37
CA SER A 197 -29.43 -13.51 16.52
C SER A 197 -28.61 -14.71 16.05
N VAL A 198 -27.48 -14.98 16.70
CA VAL A 198 -26.56 -16.05 16.31
C VAL A 198 -26.30 -17.01 17.44
N ILE A 199 -26.13 -18.30 17.12
CA ILE A 199 -25.56 -19.29 18.01
C ILE A 199 -24.05 -19.31 17.77
N PHE A 200 -23.29 -19.03 18.83
CA PHE A 200 -21.83 -19.02 18.75
C PHE A 200 -21.25 -20.34 19.25
N ASN A 201 -20.46 -21.01 18.43
CA ASN A 201 -19.76 -22.22 18.82
C ASN A 201 -18.32 -21.88 19.28
N SER A 202 -18.10 -21.92 20.57
CA SER A 202 -16.80 -21.59 21.18
C SER A 202 -15.65 -22.51 20.76
N ASN A 203 -15.95 -23.77 20.39
CA ASN A 203 -14.93 -24.73 19.97
C ASN A 203 -14.39 -24.46 18.57
N THR A 204 -15.24 -23.98 17.66
CA THR A 204 -14.88 -23.71 16.26
C THR A 204 -14.67 -22.22 16.01
N GLY A 205 -15.14 -21.34 16.90
CA GLY A 205 -15.15 -19.90 16.70
C GLY A 205 -16.14 -19.41 15.63
N LEU A 206 -17.02 -20.30 15.14
CA LEU A 206 -18.02 -19.99 14.13
C LEU A 206 -19.34 -19.56 14.77
N ASP A 207 -20.02 -18.64 14.10
CA ASP A 207 -21.37 -18.23 14.43
C ASP A 207 -22.37 -18.66 13.36
N PHE A 208 -23.57 -19.02 13.78
CA PHE A 208 -24.66 -19.49 12.93
C PHE A 208 -25.87 -18.57 13.13
N PRO A 209 -26.28 -17.80 12.10
CA PRO A 209 -27.44 -16.92 12.20
C PRO A 209 -28.72 -17.74 12.25
N ILE A 210 -29.61 -17.42 13.21
CA ILE A 210 -30.92 -18.03 13.35
C ILE A 210 -31.98 -17.11 12.77
N ASN A 211 -31.95 -15.84 13.16
CA ASN A 211 -32.81 -14.78 12.62
C ASN A 211 -31.94 -13.63 12.18
N GLN A 212 -32.20 -13.13 10.96
CA GLN A 212 -31.47 -12.01 10.38
C GLN A 212 -32.45 -10.95 9.89
N ILE A 213 -32.16 -9.72 10.19
CA ILE A 213 -32.89 -8.54 9.76
C ILE A 213 -31.95 -7.65 8.96
N GLU A 214 -32.32 -7.33 7.75
CA GLU A 214 -31.61 -6.36 6.92
C GLU A 214 -32.12 -4.95 7.25
N VAL A 215 -31.19 -4.02 7.45
CA VAL A 215 -31.51 -2.62 7.73
C VAL A 215 -31.88 -1.91 6.42
N ASP A 216 -32.98 -1.19 6.42
CA ASP A 216 -33.37 -0.36 5.28
C ASP A 216 -32.47 0.89 5.19
N LEU A 217 -31.29 0.71 4.59
CA LEU A 217 -30.33 1.80 4.37
C LEU A 217 -30.81 2.78 3.27
N GLU A 218 -31.77 2.39 2.41
CA GLU A 218 -32.31 3.30 1.40
C GLU A 218 -33.10 4.42 2.04
N SER A 219 -33.95 4.11 3.01
CA SER A 219 -34.72 5.11 3.75
C SER A 219 -33.87 6.08 4.56
N LEU A 220 -32.65 5.64 4.93
CA LEU A 220 -31.67 6.43 5.67
C LEU A 220 -30.70 7.20 4.75
N ASN A 221 -30.80 7.04 3.42
CA ASN A 221 -29.84 7.55 2.44
C ASN A 221 -28.40 7.04 2.64
N LEU A 222 -28.24 5.85 3.22
CA LEU A 222 -26.93 5.22 3.49
C LEU A 222 -26.66 4.00 2.61
N TYR A 223 -27.60 3.57 1.77
CA TYR A 223 -27.40 2.45 0.83
C TYR A 223 -26.30 2.74 -0.19
N LYS A 224 -26.26 3.98 -0.71
CA LYS A 224 -25.20 4.45 -1.59
C LYS A 224 -24.58 5.70 -0.97
N THR A 225 -23.29 5.62 -0.70
CA THR A 225 -22.50 6.73 -0.16
C THR A 225 -21.22 6.89 -0.97
N ASP A 226 -20.57 8.03 -0.84
CA ASP A 226 -19.28 8.29 -1.45
C ASP A 226 -18.22 8.53 -0.37
N LEU A 227 -17.06 7.90 -0.54
CA LEU A 227 -15.89 8.23 0.26
C LEU A 227 -15.08 9.26 -0.51
N VAL A 228 -14.97 10.44 0.04
CA VAL A 228 -14.16 11.52 -0.56
C VAL A 228 -12.68 11.23 -0.35
N MET A 229 -11.99 10.86 -1.42
CA MET A 229 -10.57 10.56 -1.39
C MET A 229 -9.74 11.82 -1.60
N PRO A 230 -8.71 12.08 -0.78
CA PRO A 230 -7.92 13.28 -0.85
C PRO A 230 -7.06 13.38 -2.11
N HIS A 231 -6.76 14.61 -2.53
CA HIS A 231 -5.71 14.81 -3.52
C HIS A 231 -4.34 14.50 -2.93
N ARG A 232 -3.40 14.09 -3.78
CA ARG A 232 -2.04 13.75 -3.39
C ARG A 232 -1.01 14.42 -4.29
N LEU A 233 0.00 15.00 -3.67
CA LEU A 233 1.17 15.60 -4.29
C LEU A 233 2.43 14.82 -3.90
N ASN A 234 3.27 14.50 -4.88
CA ASN A 234 4.58 13.90 -4.65
C ASN A 234 5.66 14.76 -5.29
N PHE A 235 6.72 15.07 -4.54
CA PHE A 235 7.93 15.67 -5.03
C PHE A 235 9.12 14.80 -4.68
N GLY A 236 9.97 14.53 -5.64
CA GLY A 236 11.20 13.78 -5.42
C GLY A 236 12.39 14.49 -6.05
N LEU A 237 13.51 14.43 -5.36
CA LEU A 237 14.80 14.91 -5.83
C LEU A 237 15.88 13.88 -5.51
N GLY A 238 16.79 13.64 -6.46
CA GLY A 238 17.88 12.70 -6.23
C GLY A 238 19.02 12.92 -7.19
N ILE A 239 20.18 12.43 -6.77
CA ILE A 239 21.42 12.48 -7.55
C ILE A 239 22.13 11.15 -7.49
N GLY A 240 22.85 10.80 -8.55
CA GLY A 240 23.67 9.61 -8.55
C GLY A 240 24.53 9.47 -9.78
N LYS A 241 25.29 8.39 -9.78
CA LYS A 241 26.10 7.93 -10.92
C LYS A 241 25.52 6.62 -11.42
N SER A 242 25.18 6.57 -12.72
CA SER A 242 24.64 5.37 -13.35
C SER A 242 25.50 4.15 -13.06
N LYS A 243 24.87 2.99 -12.80
CA LYS A 243 25.49 1.71 -12.50
C LYS A 243 26.38 1.72 -11.23
N LYS A 244 26.35 2.75 -10.41
CA LYS A 244 27.20 2.85 -9.23
C LYS A 244 26.44 3.19 -7.96
N TRP A 245 25.77 4.32 -7.89
CA TRP A 245 25.05 4.73 -6.70
C TRP A 245 23.98 5.79 -7.02
N PHE A 246 23.01 5.88 -6.15
CA PHE A 246 21.98 6.91 -6.16
C PHE A 246 21.55 7.22 -4.72
N VAL A 247 21.28 8.48 -4.44
CA VAL A 247 20.65 8.96 -3.21
C VAL A 247 19.55 9.94 -3.61
N GLY A 248 18.39 9.81 -2.97
CA GLY A 248 17.26 10.70 -3.22
C GLY A 248 16.33 10.79 -2.04
N SER A 249 15.54 11.86 -2.05
CA SER A 249 14.46 12.09 -1.12
C SER A 249 13.15 12.32 -1.85
N GLU A 250 12.04 11.97 -1.19
CA GLU A 250 10.68 12.18 -1.69
C GLU A 250 9.82 12.68 -0.53
N ILE A 251 8.99 13.69 -0.81
CA ILE A 251 7.93 14.14 0.05
C ILE A 251 6.58 13.89 -0.63
N THR A 252 5.66 13.28 0.10
CA THR A 252 4.25 13.13 -0.29
C THR A 252 3.40 13.94 0.66
N ALA A 253 2.49 14.74 0.14
CA ALA A 253 1.49 15.47 0.90
C ALA A 253 0.10 15.06 0.43
N MET A 254 -0.81 14.80 1.38
CA MET A 254 -2.22 14.52 1.11
C MET A 254 -3.09 15.37 2.03
N ASN A 255 -4.14 15.97 1.46
CA ASN A 255 -5.17 16.68 2.22
C ASN A 255 -6.16 15.68 2.82
N SER A 256 -5.68 14.83 3.74
CA SER A 256 -6.46 13.73 4.32
C SER A 256 -7.59 14.23 5.24
N SER A 257 -7.58 15.50 5.63
CA SER A 257 -8.64 16.14 6.42
C SER A 257 -10.00 16.18 5.71
N VAL A 258 -10.04 16.03 4.37
CA VAL A 258 -11.30 15.97 3.60
C VAL A 258 -11.90 14.56 3.54
N PHE A 259 -11.17 13.54 3.99
CA PHE A 259 -11.67 12.16 3.98
C PHE A 259 -12.90 12.05 4.89
N SER A 260 -13.99 11.53 4.34
CA SER A 260 -15.23 11.33 5.07
C SER A 260 -15.89 10.00 4.68
N ASN A 261 -16.64 9.44 5.62
CA ASN A 261 -17.44 8.24 5.43
C ASN A 261 -18.78 8.41 6.18
N ASP A 262 -19.86 8.57 5.45
CA ASP A 262 -21.19 8.82 6.02
C ASP A 262 -21.79 7.60 6.74
N LEU A 263 -21.30 6.38 6.43
CA LEU A 263 -21.80 5.15 7.03
C LEU A 263 -21.22 4.88 8.43
N ILE A 264 -19.97 5.26 8.64
CA ILE A 264 -19.22 4.93 9.86
C ILE A 264 -18.64 6.21 10.44
N ASP A 265 -19.24 6.68 11.50
CA ASP A 265 -18.68 7.73 12.35
C ASP A 265 -18.04 7.05 13.58
N ILE A 266 -16.77 7.30 13.80
CA ILE A 266 -16.03 6.76 14.94
C ILE A 266 -15.78 7.89 15.93
N GLU A 267 -16.43 7.81 17.08
CA GLU A 267 -16.20 8.76 18.17
C GLU A 267 -14.71 8.92 18.46
N ASN A 268 -14.28 10.14 18.73
CA ASN A 268 -12.89 10.50 19.08
C ASN A 268 -11.86 10.19 17.98
N SER A 269 -12.29 10.05 16.74
CA SER A 269 -11.38 9.95 15.60
C SER A 269 -11.62 11.08 14.61
N LYS A 270 -10.56 11.61 14.03
CA LYS A 270 -10.60 12.62 12.97
C LYS A 270 -9.44 12.42 12.00
N PHE A 271 -9.60 12.93 10.80
CA PHE A 271 -8.53 12.97 9.82
C PHE A 271 -7.90 14.36 9.76
N GLU A 272 -6.58 14.39 9.73
CA GLU A 272 -5.71 15.56 9.57
C GLU A 272 -4.93 15.40 8.26
N ASP A 273 -4.31 16.49 7.78
CA ASP A 273 -3.46 16.38 6.60
C ASP A 273 -2.25 15.48 6.86
N SER A 274 -1.91 14.67 5.88
CA SER A 274 -0.84 13.67 6.00
C SER A 274 0.40 14.04 5.19
N TYR A 275 1.57 13.67 5.73
CA TYR A 275 2.86 13.91 5.11
C TYR A 275 3.74 12.67 5.27
N LEU A 276 4.34 12.23 4.15
CA LEU A 276 5.36 11.19 4.14
C LEU A 276 6.67 11.77 3.61
N LEU A 277 7.71 11.72 4.41
CA LEU A 277 9.07 12.05 4.01
C LEU A 277 9.90 10.78 3.93
N SER A 278 10.55 10.55 2.79
CA SER A 278 11.42 9.40 2.57
C SER A 278 12.80 9.83 2.10
N LEU A 279 13.83 9.17 2.59
CA LEU A 279 15.22 9.28 2.14
C LEU A 279 15.75 7.89 1.87
N GLY A 280 16.36 7.69 0.70
CA GLY A 280 16.90 6.37 0.38
C GLY A 280 17.86 6.40 -0.77
N GLY A 281 18.51 5.24 -0.99
CA GLY A 281 19.46 5.10 -2.07
C GLY A 281 19.88 3.68 -2.32
N PHE A 282 20.78 3.55 -3.30
CA PHE A 282 21.43 2.27 -3.58
C PHE A 282 22.91 2.45 -3.91
N TYR A 283 23.65 1.36 -3.75
CA TYR A 283 25.05 1.24 -4.12
C TYR A 283 25.31 -0.10 -4.81
N ILE A 284 26.14 -0.07 -5.87
CA ILE A 284 26.61 -1.26 -6.60
C ILE A 284 28.14 -1.17 -6.62
N PRO A 285 28.86 -2.09 -5.98
CA PRO A 285 30.33 -2.06 -5.93
C PRO A 285 30.99 -2.08 -7.31
N ASP A 286 30.65 -3.04 -8.15
CA ASP A 286 31.08 -3.13 -9.55
C ASP A 286 30.07 -3.90 -10.37
N TYR A 287 29.25 -3.14 -11.13
CA TYR A 287 28.21 -3.70 -12.00
C TYR A 287 28.77 -4.66 -13.08
N ALA A 288 29.98 -4.42 -13.57
CA ALA A 288 30.60 -5.16 -14.65
C ALA A 288 31.48 -6.34 -14.18
N SER A 289 31.56 -6.61 -12.89
CA SER A 289 32.35 -7.68 -12.31
C SER A 289 31.97 -9.06 -12.86
N PHE A 290 32.92 -9.77 -13.47
CA PHE A 290 32.70 -11.13 -13.95
C PHE A 290 32.99 -12.19 -12.86
N ASN A 291 33.94 -11.95 -11.98
CA ASN A 291 34.45 -12.94 -11.04
C ASN A 291 33.86 -12.84 -9.63
N ARG A 292 33.25 -11.70 -9.28
CA ARG A 292 32.73 -11.44 -7.94
C ARG A 292 31.24 -11.20 -7.97
N PHE A 293 30.48 -12.19 -7.52
CA PHE A 293 29.03 -12.12 -7.48
C PHE A 293 28.51 -10.95 -6.64
N PHE A 294 29.07 -10.75 -5.44
CA PHE A 294 28.64 -9.70 -4.50
C PHE A 294 28.89 -8.28 -5.01
N ASP A 295 29.84 -8.09 -5.92
CA ASP A 295 30.10 -6.79 -6.51
C ASP A 295 28.97 -6.33 -7.45
N ARG A 296 28.17 -7.26 -7.99
CA ARG A 296 27.02 -6.99 -8.86
C ARG A 296 25.70 -6.83 -8.11
N VAL A 297 25.69 -7.16 -6.83
CA VAL A 297 24.50 -7.00 -5.98
C VAL A 297 24.21 -5.52 -5.79
N VAL A 298 22.94 -5.16 -5.89
CA VAL A 298 22.45 -3.82 -5.61
C VAL A 298 22.08 -3.73 -4.13
N TYR A 299 22.86 -3.04 -3.36
CA TYR A 299 22.62 -2.78 -1.94
C TYR A 299 21.73 -1.55 -1.82
N ARG A 300 20.64 -1.63 -1.06
CA ARG A 300 19.66 -0.54 -0.87
C ARG A 300 19.45 -0.27 0.60
N SER A 301 19.20 0.99 0.93
CA SER A 301 18.79 1.40 2.25
C SER A 301 17.89 2.61 2.16
N GLY A 302 16.97 2.75 3.11
CA GLY A 302 16.07 3.88 3.20
C GLY A 302 15.53 4.05 4.61
N ILE A 303 15.09 5.27 4.87
CA ILE A 303 14.35 5.65 6.08
C ILE A 303 13.13 6.48 5.65
N TYR A 304 12.07 6.40 6.43
CA TYR A 304 10.92 7.28 6.23
C TYR A 304 10.28 7.66 7.56
N PHE A 305 9.59 8.77 7.51
CA PHE A 305 8.70 9.26 8.55
C PHE A 305 7.38 9.66 7.92
N GLU A 306 6.29 9.20 8.51
CA GLU A 306 4.93 9.48 8.06
C GLU A 306 4.07 10.00 9.21
N GLN A 307 3.45 11.15 8.98
CA GLN A 307 2.27 11.58 9.70
C GLN A 307 1.07 11.06 8.91
N THR A 308 0.42 10.01 9.42
CA THR A 308 -0.58 9.25 8.62
C THR A 308 -1.86 10.03 8.34
N GLY A 309 -2.09 11.12 9.07
CA GLY A 309 -3.32 11.91 9.00
C GLY A 309 -4.44 11.36 9.88
N LEU A 310 -4.26 10.22 10.53
CA LEU A 310 -5.22 9.70 11.49
C LEU A 310 -4.93 10.25 12.88
N ASN A 311 -5.95 10.81 13.54
CA ASN A 311 -5.89 11.29 14.92
C ASN A 311 -6.98 10.56 15.72
N ILE A 312 -6.59 9.91 16.80
CA ILE A 312 -7.48 9.15 17.70
C ILE A 312 -7.24 9.63 19.13
N ASN A 313 -8.30 9.98 19.86
CA ASN A 313 -8.21 10.51 21.23
C ASN A 313 -7.22 11.69 21.33
N ASP A 314 -7.26 12.61 20.36
CA ASP A 314 -6.34 13.75 20.23
C ASP A 314 -4.85 13.38 20.15
N GLN A 315 -4.55 12.15 19.74
CA GLN A 315 -3.20 11.70 19.43
C GLN A 315 -3.06 11.46 17.92
N SER A 316 -2.16 12.20 17.27
CA SER A 316 -1.81 11.95 15.87
C SER A 316 -1.01 10.65 15.73
N ILE A 317 -1.43 9.79 14.84
CA ILE A 317 -0.78 8.51 14.58
C ILE A 317 0.36 8.73 13.58
N ASN A 318 1.57 8.53 14.05
CA ASN A 318 2.78 8.66 13.25
C ASN A 318 3.41 7.29 13.00
N GLU A 319 4.16 7.21 11.90
CA GLU A 319 4.92 6.02 11.54
C GLU A 319 6.36 6.38 11.21
N PHE A 320 7.29 5.51 11.59
CA PHE A 320 8.70 5.61 11.24
C PHE A 320 9.20 4.24 10.84
N GLY A 321 9.99 4.16 9.75
CA GLY A 321 10.59 2.91 9.30
C GLY A 321 11.98 3.06 8.73
N ILE A 322 12.75 1.98 8.84
CA ILE A 322 14.08 1.81 8.24
C ILE A 322 14.04 0.56 7.39
N SER A 323 14.58 0.63 6.19
CA SER A 323 14.67 -0.52 5.29
C SER A 323 16.10 -0.78 4.80
N VAL A 324 16.41 -2.06 4.61
CA VAL A 324 17.61 -2.53 3.93
C VAL A 324 17.20 -3.57 2.89
N GLY A 325 17.88 -3.57 1.74
CA GLY A 325 17.47 -4.47 0.66
C GLY A 325 18.62 -4.84 -0.26
N PHE A 326 18.41 -5.94 -0.99
CA PHE A 326 19.37 -6.51 -1.92
C PHE A 326 18.68 -6.80 -3.25
N GLY A 327 19.32 -6.37 -4.34
CA GLY A 327 18.91 -6.74 -5.69
C GLY A 327 19.92 -7.68 -6.28
N ILE A 328 19.52 -8.93 -6.51
CA ILE A 328 20.38 -10.00 -6.99
C ILE A 328 20.11 -10.20 -8.47
N PRO A 329 21.13 -10.06 -9.36
CA PRO A 329 20.96 -10.39 -10.77
C PRO A 329 20.60 -11.88 -10.92
N ALA A 330 19.50 -12.16 -11.63
CA ALA A 330 18.99 -13.52 -11.85
C ALA A 330 18.92 -13.81 -13.36
N GLY A 331 19.53 -14.91 -13.80
CA GLY A 331 19.48 -15.33 -15.19
C GLY A 331 20.35 -14.51 -16.15
N GLY A 332 20.25 -14.80 -17.45
CA GLY A 332 21.14 -14.25 -18.47
C GLY A 332 20.83 -12.84 -18.98
N LEU A 333 19.67 -12.27 -18.72
CA LEU A 333 19.23 -11.01 -19.31
C LEU A 333 18.46 -10.16 -18.31
N PHE A 334 19.18 -9.26 -17.61
CA PHE A 334 18.61 -8.08 -16.92
C PHE A 334 17.53 -8.32 -15.85
N SER A 335 17.23 -9.58 -15.51
CA SER A 335 16.26 -9.93 -14.48
C SER A 335 16.88 -9.84 -13.09
N ASN A 336 16.09 -9.43 -12.09
CA ASN A 336 16.53 -9.28 -10.73
C ASN A 336 15.53 -9.91 -9.76
N ILE A 337 16.04 -10.61 -8.76
CA ILE A 337 15.33 -10.95 -7.53
C ILE A 337 15.68 -9.86 -6.52
N ASN A 338 14.68 -9.20 -5.95
CA ASN A 338 14.90 -8.22 -4.91
C ASN A 338 14.31 -8.72 -3.60
N THR A 339 15.06 -8.58 -2.53
CA THR A 339 14.60 -8.86 -1.17
C THR A 339 14.88 -7.63 -0.32
N SER A 340 13.94 -7.24 0.51
CA SER A 340 14.17 -6.18 1.50
C SER A 340 13.52 -6.51 2.83
N PHE A 341 14.12 -6.00 3.88
CA PHE A 341 13.69 -6.06 5.25
C PHE A 341 13.38 -4.64 5.69
N GLU A 342 12.24 -4.46 6.29
CA GLU A 342 11.81 -3.19 6.84
C GLU A 342 11.44 -3.37 8.30
N PHE A 343 11.88 -2.46 9.13
CA PHE A 343 11.60 -2.40 10.56
C PHE A 343 11.00 -1.04 10.88
N GLY A 344 9.90 -1.04 11.56
CA GLY A 344 9.24 0.22 11.84
C GLY A 344 8.33 0.17 13.06
N LYS A 345 7.81 1.35 13.35
CA LYS A 345 6.93 1.60 14.46
C LYS A 345 5.81 2.54 14.02
N ARG A 346 4.56 2.22 14.40
CA ARG A 346 3.37 3.03 14.16
C ARG A 346 2.60 3.24 15.45
N GLY A 347 2.01 4.42 15.61
CA GLY A 347 1.12 4.72 16.73
C GLY A 347 1.84 5.01 18.05
N THR A 348 1.09 4.95 19.12
CA THR A 348 1.52 5.31 20.48
C THR A 348 0.67 4.59 21.52
N LYS A 349 1.22 4.35 22.71
CA LYS A 349 0.47 3.81 23.87
C LYS A 349 -0.31 4.89 24.63
N LYS A 350 -0.01 6.18 24.39
CA LYS A 350 -0.74 7.27 25.06
C LYS A 350 -2.23 7.19 24.77
N ALA A 351 -3.05 7.67 25.71
CA ALA A 351 -4.51 7.69 25.63
C ALA A 351 -5.15 6.28 25.39
N ASN A 352 -4.55 5.22 25.96
CA ASN A 352 -4.97 3.82 25.82
C ASN A 352 -4.97 3.31 24.37
N LEU A 353 -4.12 3.86 23.52
CA LEU A 353 -3.96 3.42 22.13
C LEU A 353 -2.96 2.25 22.04
N VAL A 354 -2.87 1.69 20.85
CA VAL A 354 -1.98 0.57 20.54
C VAL A 354 -0.78 1.08 19.73
N GLU A 355 0.40 0.68 20.17
CA GLU A 355 1.66 0.87 19.46
C GLU A 355 1.99 -0.41 18.69
N GLU A 356 2.29 -0.27 17.42
CA GLU A 356 2.67 -1.34 16.51
C GLU A 356 4.16 -1.29 16.24
N ASN A 357 4.87 -2.39 16.48
CA ASN A 357 6.23 -2.58 16.02
C ASN A 357 6.22 -3.68 14.96
N PHE A 358 6.57 -3.33 13.73
CA PHE A 358 6.46 -4.26 12.61
C PHE A 358 7.81 -4.61 11.98
N THR A 359 7.86 -5.81 11.45
CA THR A 359 8.93 -6.30 10.58
C THR A 359 8.29 -6.81 9.28
N ASN A 360 8.68 -6.20 8.16
CA ASN A 360 8.21 -6.59 6.84
C ASN A 360 9.35 -7.22 6.05
N ILE A 361 9.03 -8.29 5.32
CA ILE A 361 9.94 -8.95 4.38
C ILE A 361 9.29 -8.86 3.00
N HIS A 362 9.90 -8.08 2.10
CA HIS A 362 9.43 -7.96 0.73
C HIS A 362 10.31 -8.79 -0.19
N ILE A 363 9.68 -9.58 -1.04
CA ILE A 363 10.34 -10.33 -2.10
C ILE A 363 9.71 -9.94 -3.43
N SER A 364 10.52 -9.53 -4.39
CA SER A 364 10.02 -9.22 -5.72
C SER A 364 10.89 -9.77 -6.84
N LEU A 365 10.22 -10.16 -7.91
CA LEU A 365 10.83 -10.60 -9.15
C LEU A 365 10.62 -9.54 -10.22
N SER A 366 11.70 -9.13 -10.88
CA SER A 366 11.65 -8.26 -12.05
C SER A 366 12.24 -9.00 -13.24
N LEU A 367 11.38 -9.41 -14.17
CA LEU A 367 11.77 -10.00 -15.44
C LEU A 367 11.84 -8.90 -16.50
N ASN A 368 13.01 -8.73 -17.08
CA ASN A 368 13.25 -7.74 -18.10
C ASN A 368 13.65 -8.43 -19.39
N ASP A 369 13.02 -8.06 -20.50
CA ASP A 369 13.33 -8.66 -21.80
C ASP A 369 13.23 -7.62 -22.93
N ARG A 370 13.89 -7.93 -24.04
CA ARG A 370 13.86 -7.13 -25.26
C ARG A 370 12.75 -7.65 -26.19
N TRP A 371 11.59 -7.02 -26.15
CA TRP A 371 10.52 -7.31 -27.11
C TRP A 371 10.66 -6.39 -28.34
N PHE A 372 10.05 -6.78 -29.45
CA PHE A 372 10.00 -6.00 -30.69
C PHE A 372 11.35 -5.80 -31.40
N ILE A 373 12.32 -6.69 -31.21
CA ILE A 373 13.55 -6.72 -31.98
C ILE A 373 13.23 -7.31 -33.37
N LYS A 374 13.43 -6.54 -34.45
CA LYS A 374 13.38 -7.11 -35.79
C LYS A 374 14.51 -8.14 -35.96
N ARG A 375 14.16 -9.40 -36.19
CA ARG A 375 15.15 -10.39 -36.60
C ARG A 375 15.71 -9.98 -37.97
N LYS A 376 16.99 -9.71 -38.04
CA LYS A 376 17.69 -9.58 -39.33
C LYS A 376 17.88 -11.01 -39.86
N TYR A 377 17.19 -11.35 -40.91
CA TYR A 377 17.54 -12.52 -41.71
C TYR A 377 18.71 -12.11 -42.57
N ASN A 378 19.87 -12.74 -42.43
CA ASN A 378 21.01 -12.64 -43.36
C ASN A 378 20.77 -13.60 -44.49
#